data_5184af65378c9fa08b32e931f00ce9bf
#
_entry.id   5184af65378c9fa08b32e931f00ce9bf
#
_cell.length_a   1.000
_cell.length_b   1.000
_cell.length_c   1.000
_cell.angle_alpha   90.00
_cell.angle_beta   90.00
_cell.angle_gamma   90.00
#
_symmetry.space_group_name_H-M   'P 1'
#
loop_
_entity.id
_entity.type
_entity.pdbx_description
1 polymer ?
#
loop_
_entity_poly.entity_id
_entity_poly.type
_entity_poly.pdbx_seq_one_letter_code
_entity_poly.pdbx_strand_id
1 'polypeptide(L)'
;NNHKGFCVSYDVKENLELKSNIFPIQYTEERLDVTALMRKHAELICDKIDENVRRGEKITQYDDLTIIYMALLLYNVKHISWNYENEFRYFVPSNASGIPYAKAIPRAIYIGMNCEERHKKALKDIADYWDIPLYQMGMDECSEKYELVATRIAELTA
;
A
#
# COMPACT_ATOMS: atom_id res chain seq x y z
N ASN A 1 0.97 -6.02 -18.15
CA ASN A 1 1.76 -6.99 -17.41
C ASN A 1 1.48 -8.46 -17.81
N ASN A 2 0.56 -8.69 -18.74
CA ASN A 2 0.23 -10.01 -19.33
C ASN A 2 0.04 -11.15 -18.30
N HIS A 3 -0.46 -10.85 -17.11
CA HIS A 3 -0.69 -11.83 -16.03
C HIS A 3 0.57 -12.64 -15.64
N LYS A 4 1.77 -12.05 -15.73
CA LYS A 4 3.05 -12.69 -15.34
C LYS A 4 3.39 -12.55 -13.87
N GLY A 5 2.70 -11.66 -13.14
CA GLY A 5 2.95 -11.39 -11.75
C GLY A 5 2.16 -12.29 -10.79
N PHE A 6 2.17 -11.92 -9.55
CA PHE A 6 1.38 -12.52 -8.48
C PHE A 6 0.72 -11.46 -7.61
N CYS A 7 -0.26 -11.86 -6.83
CA CYS A 7 -0.93 -11.03 -5.85
C CYS A 7 -0.91 -11.75 -4.50
N VAL A 8 -0.72 -10.99 -3.42
CA VAL A 8 -0.81 -11.51 -2.05
C VAL A 8 -2.01 -10.87 -1.38
N SER A 9 -2.91 -11.68 -0.85
CA SER A 9 -4.06 -11.18 -0.11
C SER A 9 -3.79 -11.13 1.38
N TYR A 10 -4.36 -10.11 2.03
CA TYR A 10 -4.31 -9.92 3.48
C TYR A 10 -5.71 -9.70 4.02
N ASP A 11 -5.99 -10.17 5.22
CA ASP A 11 -7.20 -9.79 5.94
C ASP A 11 -6.91 -8.54 6.79
N VAL A 12 -7.42 -7.40 6.34
CA VAL A 12 -7.22 -6.11 7.02
C VAL A 12 -7.85 -6.10 8.41
N LYS A 13 -8.93 -6.88 8.65
CA LYS A 13 -9.61 -6.92 9.94
C LYS A 13 -8.80 -7.67 10.99
N GLU A 14 -8.08 -8.71 10.56
CA GLU A 14 -7.25 -9.55 11.42
C GLU A 14 -5.86 -8.94 11.67
N ASN A 15 -5.40 -8.03 10.80
CA ASN A 15 -4.10 -7.37 10.93
C ASN A 15 -4.25 -5.95 11.47
N LEU A 16 -4.05 -5.78 12.77
CA LEU A 16 -4.21 -4.48 13.45
C LEU A 16 -3.31 -3.38 12.84
N GLU A 17 -2.09 -3.72 12.46
CA GLU A 17 -1.14 -2.79 11.85
C GLU A 17 -1.64 -2.29 10.49
N LEU A 18 -2.15 -3.19 9.65
CA LEU A 18 -2.76 -2.81 8.37
C LEU A 18 -4.00 -1.93 8.61
N LYS A 19 -4.89 -2.36 9.50
CA LYS A 19 -6.12 -1.66 9.80
C LYS A 19 -5.90 -0.22 10.26
N SER A 20 -4.81 0.04 10.99
CA SER A 20 -4.51 1.36 11.53
C SER A 20 -3.79 2.28 10.55
N ASN A 21 -3.14 1.73 9.52
CA ASN A 21 -2.23 2.47 8.64
C ASN A 21 -2.58 2.37 7.15
N ILE A 22 -3.75 1.80 6.80
CA ILE A 22 -4.23 1.69 5.43
C ILE A 22 -5.31 2.74 5.16
N PHE A 23 -5.18 3.46 4.05
CA PHE A 23 -6.08 4.55 3.67
C PHE A 23 -6.59 4.34 2.26
N PRO A 24 -7.90 4.56 2.02
CA PRO A 24 -8.45 4.50 0.67
C PRO A 24 -7.95 5.67 -0.19
N ILE A 25 -7.78 5.43 -1.48
CA ILE A 25 -7.52 6.49 -2.43
C ILE A 25 -8.80 7.29 -2.71
N GLN A 26 -8.67 8.59 -2.69
CA GLN A 26 -9.70 9.51 -3.13
C GLN A 26 -9.54 9.77 -4.63
N TYR A 27 -10.53 9.37 -5.41
CA TYR A 27 -10.55 9.60 -6.85
C TYR A 27 -11.27 10.91 -7.17
N THR A 28 -10.63 11.77 -7.98
CA THR A 28 -11.17 13.09 -8.33
C THR A 28 -10.81 13.45 -9.77
N GLU A 29 -11.61 14.31 -10.38
CA GLU A 29 -11.33 14.88 -11.71
C GLU A 29 -10.35 16.04 -11.62
N GLU A 30 -10.35 16.75 -10.50
CA GLU A 30 -9.53 17.93 -10.30
C GLU A 30 -8.24 17.61 -9.54
N ARG A 31 -7.21 18.39 -9.83
CA ARG A 31 -5.97 18.34 -9.05
C ARG A 31 -6.19 19.02 -7.72
N LEU A 32 -5.70 18.39 -6.65
CA LEU A 32 -5.71 19.00 -5.33
C LEU A 32 -4.71 20.16 -5.30
N ASP A 33 -5.23 21.38 -5.10
CA ASP A 33 -4.41 22.57 -4.88
C ASP A 33 -4.09 22.71 -3.39
N VAL A 34 -2.85 22.46 -3.03
CA VAL A 34 -2.33 22.57 -1.65
C VAL A 34 -1.53 23.84 -1.41
N THR A 35 -1.52 24.80 -2.36
CA THR A 35 -0.69 26.00 -2.31
C THR A 35 -0.93 26.82 -1.03
N ALA A 36 -2.18 27.03 -0.65
CA ALA A 36 -2.52 27.77 0.56
C ALA A 36 -2.04 27.06 1.83
N LEU A 37 -2.17 25.72 1.87
CA LEU A 37 -1.72 24.89 2.99
C LEU A 37 -0.20 24.90 3.11
N MET A 38 0.53 24.77 1.98
CA MET A 38 1.99 24.86 1.93
C MET A 38 2.51 26.23 2.38
N ARG A 39 1.85 27.31 1.95
CA ARG A 39 2.19 28.67 2.39
C ARG A 39 2.05 28.80 3.89
N LYS A 40 0.91 28.36 4.43
CA LYS A 40 0.66 28.41 5.88
C LYS A 40 1.68 27.61 6.68
N HIS A 41 2.03 26.42 6.19
CA HIS A 41 3.07 25.60 6.80
C HIS A 41 4.44 26.31 6.81
N ALA A 42 4.83 26.92 5.69
CA ALA A 42 6.08 27.69 5.60
C ALA A 42 6.10 28.88 6.58
N GLU A 43 4.99 29.64 6.71
CA GLU A 43 4.85 30.71 7.70
C GLU A 43 5.07 30.19 9.12
N LEU A 44 4.42 29.09 9.52
CA LEU A 44 4.59 28.50 10.84
C LEU A 44 6.02 28.05 11.14
N ILE A 45 6.72 27.51 10.14
CA ILE A 45 8.15 27.16 10.27
C ILE A 45 8.99 28.42 10.48
N CYS A 46 8.80 29.48 9.69
CA CYS A 46 9.52 30.74 9.81
C CYS A 46 9.29 31.37 11.21
N ASP A 47 8.03 31.44 11.65
CA ASP A 47 7.69 31.98 12.96
C ASP A 47 8.40 31.21 14.09
N LYS A 48 8.47 29.88 13.98
CA LYS A 48 9.15 29.03 14.96
C LYS A 48 10.66 29.21 14.96
N ILE A 49 11.26 29.34 13.78
CA ILE A 49 12.69 29.64 13.64
C ILE A 49 13.01 30.98 14.30
N ASP A 50 12.23 32.03 14.00
CA ASP A 50 12.41 33.37 14.58
C ASP A 50 12.26 33.36 16.10
N GLU A 51 11.33 32.58 16.63
CA GLU A 51 11.14 32.44 18.07
C GLU A 51 12.36 31.76 18.73
N ASN A 52 12.86 30.66 18.16
CA ASN A 52 14.03 29.96 18.68
C ASN A 52 15.30 30.84 18.61
N VAL A 53 15.49 31.56 17.52
CA VAL A 53 16.61 32.53 17.39
C VAL A 53 16.53 33.61 18.49
N ARG A 54 15.35 34.16 18.74
CA ARG A 54 15.16 35.17 19.80
C ARG A 54 15.45 34.63 21.20
N ARG A 55 15.17 33.33 21.44
CA ARG A 55 15.45 32.67 22.73
C ARG A 55 16.87 32.14 22.86
N GLY A 56 17.68 32.18 21.78
CA GLY A 56 19.02 31.58 21.74
C GLY A 56 18.99 30.05 21.80
N GLU A 57 17.86 29.43 21.43
CA GLU A 57 17.67 28.01 21.43
C GLU A 57 18.11 27.41 20.09
N LYS A 58 18.65 26.19 20.13
CA LYS A 58 18.92 25.45 18.89
C LYS A 58 17.60 25.05 18.25
N ILE A 59 17.53 25.14 16.92
CA ILE A 59 16.43 24.60 16.14
C ILE A 59 16.44 23.08 16.31
N THR A 60 15.57 22.58 17.18
CA THR A 60 15.34 21.15 17.38
C THR A 60 14.25 20.68 16.42
N GLN A 61 14.08 19.38 16.34
CA GLN A 61 13.09 18.75 15.48
C GLN A 61 11.70 19.41 15.66
N TYR A 62 11.11 19.81 14.54
CA TYR A 62 9.82 20.46 14.50
C TYR A 62 8.71 19.40 14.35
N ASP A 63 7.96 19.16 15.41
CA ASP A 63 6.82 18.25 15.40
C ASP A 63 5.58 18.96 14.83
N ASP A 64 5.51 19.05 13.52
CA ASP A 64 4.36 19.62 12.83
C ASP A 64 3.55 18.54 12.11
N LEU A 65 2.37 18.26 12.63
CA LEU A 65 1.44 17.32 12.02
C LEU A 65 0.91 17.79 10.66
N THR A 66 1.04 19.08 10.33
CA THR A 66 0.57 19.63 9.05
C THR A 66 1.25 18.96 7.86
N ILE A 67 2.55 18.69 7.96
CA ILE A 67 3.30 18.01 6.88
C ILE A 67 2.82 16.57 6.69
N ILE A 68 2.46 15.90 7.78
CA ILE A 68 1.91 14.53 7.75
C ILE A 68 0.55 14.54 7.07
N TYR A 69 -0.34 15.47 7.45
CA TYR A 69 -1.65 15.62 6.80
C TYR A 69 -1.54 15.99 5.32
N MET A 70 -0.60 16.87 4.96
CA MET A 70 -0.34 17.19 3.55
C MET A 70 0.15 15.97 2.78
N ALA A 71 1.07 15.20 3.35
CA ALA A 71 1.54 13.97 2.72
C ALA A 71 0.39 12.99 2.53
N LEU A 72 -0.44 12.75 3.54
CA LEU A 72 -1.63 11.89 3.45
C LEU A 72 -2.59 12.36 2.37
N LEU A 73 -2.86 13.67 2.27
CA LEU A 73 -3.74 14.24 1.24
C LEU A 73 -3.14 14.05 -0.16
N LEU A 74 -1.88 14.42 -0.36
CA LEU A 74 -1.23 14.35 -1.68
C LEU A 74 -1.03 12.92 -2.17
N TYR A 75 -0.67 11.99 -1.27
CA TYR A 75 -0.42 10.59 -1.63
C TYR A 75 -1.71 9.76 -1.76
N ASN A 76 -2.86 10.23 -1.24
CA ASN A 76 -4.12 9.51 -1.31
C ASN A 76 -5.09 10.04 -2.37
N VAL A 77 -4.62 10.87 -3.30
CA VAL A 77 -5.44 11.38 -4.41
C VAL A 77 -4.96 10.78 -5.72
N LYS A 78 -5.90 10.40 -6.57
CA LYS A 78 -5.68 9.87 -7.92
C LYS A 78 -6.76 10.38 -8.86
N HIS A 79 -6.42 10.52 -10.15
CA HIS A 79 -7.42 10.92 -11.15
C HIS A 79 -8.53 9.86 -11.28
N ILE A 80 -9.77 10.30 -11.48
CA ILE A 80 -10.96 9.44 -11.51
C ILE A 80 -10.88 8.30 -12.54
N SER A 81 -10.12 8.47 -13.62
CA SER A 81 -9.91 7.42 -14.63
C SER A 81 -9.26 6.14 -14.08
N TRP A 82 -8.71 6.21 -12.86
CA TRP A 82 -8.08 5.08 -12.18
C TRP A 82 -8.97 4.44 -11.10
N ASN A 83 -10.25 4.86 -10.99
CA ASN A 83 -11.15 4.41 -9.93
C ASN A 83 -11.40 2.89 -9.94
N TYR A 84 -11.23 2.24 -11.09
CA TYR A 84 -11.37 0.79 -11.24
C TYR A 84 -10.36 -0.01 -10.40
N GLU A 85 -9.26 0.62 -9.96
CA GLU A 85 -8.27 -0.05 -9.13
C GLU A 85 -8.74 -0.25 -7.69
N ASN A 86 -9.69 0.56 -7.19
CA ASN A 86 -10.15 0.53 -5.79
C ASN A 86 -8.98 0.47 -4.80
N GLU A 87 -7.97 1.32 -5.04
CA GLU A 87 -6.67 1.25 -4.37
C GLU A 87 -6.77 1.71 -2.91
N PHE A 88 -6.04 1.01 -2.06
CA PHE A 88 -5.71 1.45 -0.70
C PHE A 88 -4.20 1.60 -0.56
N ARG A 89 -3.74 2.57 0.21
CA ARG A 89 -2.31 2.77 0.48
C ARG A 89 -1.98 2.55 1.93
N TYR A 90 -0.91 1.79 2.16
CA TYR A 90 -0.36 1.56 3.48
C TYR A 90 0.75 2.58 3.75
N PHE A 91 0.66 3.26 4.90
CA PHE A 91 1.67 4.19 5.37
C PHE A 91 2.49 3.55 6.48
N VAL A 92 3.80 3.48 6.28
CA VAL A 92 4.72 2.96 7.28
C VAL A 92 4.90 4.00 8.39
N PRO A 93 4.69 3.64 9.67
CA PRO A 93 4.98 4.55 10.78
C PRO A 93 6.44 4.99 10.81
N SER A 94 6.69 6.30 11.03
CA SER A 94 8.02 6.92 10.93
C SER A 94 9.04 6.44 11.97
N ASN A 95 8.59 5.84 13.06
CA ASN A 95 9.41 5.31 14.15
C ASN A 95 9.76 3.83 14.00
N ALA A 96 9.45 3.21 12.87
CA ALA A 96 9.88 1.86 12.57
C ALA A 96 11.40 1.85 12.33
N SER A 97 12.17 1.46 13.36
CA SER A 97 13.59 1.18 13.22
C SER A 97 13.75 -0.07 12.37
N GLY A 98 14.21 0.07 11.13
CA GLY A 98 14.46 -1.07 10.25
C GLY A 98 13.89 -0.91 8.84
N ILE A 99 13.73 -2.03 8.14
CA ILE A 99 13.17 -2.05 6.78
C ILE A 99 11.68 -1.68 6.86
N PRO A 100 11.21 -0.68 6.09
CA PRO A 100 9.84 -0.20 6.14
C PRO A 100 8.89 -1.19 5.44
N TYR A 101 8.40 -2.17 6.15
CA TYR A 101 7.38 -3.10 5.68
C TYR A 101 6.32 -3.37 6.75
N ALA A 102 5.11 -3.68 6.32
CA ALA A 102 4.05 -4.09 7.22
C ALA A 102 4.32 -5.49 7.78
N LYS A 103 4.20 -5.66 9.08
CA LYS A 103 4.21 -6.98 9.73
C LYS A 103 2.82 -7.60 9.62
N ALA A 104 2.43 -7.99 8.42
CA ALA A 104 1.14 -8.58 8.18
C ALA A 104 1.28 -10.01 7.70
N ILE A 105 0.48 -10.91 8.29
CA ILE A 105 0.43 -12.31 7.86
C ILE A 105 -0.44 -12.39 6.60
N PRO A 106 0.12 -12.89 5.48
CA PRO A 106 -0.67 -13.07 4.26
C PRO A 106 -1.73 -14.16 4.45
N ARG A 107 -2.87 -14.00 3.77
CA ARG A 107 -3.96 -14.97 3.80
C ARG A 107 -3.90 -15.97 2.65
N ALA A 108 -3.43 -15.53 1.48
CA ALA A 108 -3.29 -16.36 0.30
C ALA A 108 -2.37 -15.71 -0.72
N ILE A 109 -1.84 -16.52 -1.63
CA ILE A 109 -1.09 -16.08 -2.81
C ILE A 109 -1.85 -16.49 -4.08
N TYR A 110 -1.96 -15.56 -5.03
CA TYR A 110 -2.59 -15.76 -6.34
C TYR A 110 -1.54 -15.58 -7.43
N ILE A 111 -1.26 -16.64 -8.18
CA ILE A 111 -0.27 -16.63 -9.27
C ILE A 111 -0.99 -16.30 -10.58
N GLY A 112 -0.45 -15.34 -11.33
CA GLY A 112 -0.95 -15.00 -12.64
C GLY A 112 -0.79 -16.15 -13.64
N MET A 113 -1.73 -16.29 -14.59
CA MET A 113 -1.77 -17.42 -15.53
C MET A 113 -0.49 -17.59 -16.37
N ASN A 114 0.23 -16.51 -16.65
CA ASN A 114 1.47 -16.50 -17.43
C ASN A 114 2.72 -16.32 -16.56
N CYS A 115 2.65 -16.61 -15.27
CA CYS A 115 3.80 -16.56 -14.37
C CYS A 115 4.84 -17.63 -14.74
N GLU A 116 6.11 -17.24 -14.73
CA GLU A 116 7.20 -18.17 -15.06
C GLU A 116 7.35 -19.26 -13.99
N GLU A 117 7.67 -20.49 -14.39
CA GLU A 117 7.78 -21.67 -13.49
C GLU A 117 8.75 -21.47 -12.34
N ARG A 118 9.88 -20.78 -12.57
CA ARG A 118 10.84 -20.45 -11.48
C ARG A 118 10.21 -19.62 -10.37
N HIS A 119 9.32 -18.68 -10.74
CA HIS A 119 8.62 -17.83 -9.78
C HIS A 119 7.48 -18.60 -9.09
N LYS A 120 6.77 -19.47 -9.83
CA LYS A 120 5.73 -20.33 -9.22
C LYS A 120 6.31 -21.22 -8.15
N LYS A 121 7.49 -21.83 -8.40
CA LYS A 121 8.17 -22.65 -7.40
C LYS A 121 8.52 -21.86 -6.14
N ALA A 122 9.13 -20.69 -6.30
CA ALA A 122 9.47 -19.84 -5.15
C ALA A 122 8.24 -19.40 -4.36
N LEU A 123 7.12 -19.05 -5.05
CA LEU A 123 5.86 -18.68 -4.41
C LEU A 123 5.22 -19.87 -3.69
N LYS A 124 5.37 -21.08 -4.21
CA LYS A 124 4.94 -22.30 -3.55
C LYS A 124 5.72 -22.54 -2.26
N ASP A 125 7.06 -22.46 -2.29
CA ASP A 125 7.90 -22.60 -1.11
C ASP A 125 7.51 -21.59 -0.02
N ILE A 126 7.16 -20.34 -0.40
CA ILE A 126 6.68 -19.32 0.53
C ILE A 126 5.30 -19.68 1.09
N ALA A 127 4.38 -20.14 0.24
CA ALA A 127 3.03 -20.51 0.66
C ALA A 127 3.06 -21.69 1.65
N ASP A 128 3.89 -22.68 1.37
CA ASP A 128 4.10 -23.87 2.23
C ASP A 128 4.74 -23.44 3.58
N TYR A 129 5.72 -22.53 3.55
CA TYR A 129 6.35 -22.02 4.78
C TYR A 129 5.38 -21.26 5.71
N TRP A 130 4.44 -20.51 5.13
CA TRP A 130 3.45 -19.74 5.89
C TRP A 130 2.13 -20.50 6.13
N ASP A 131 2.01 -21.74 5.65
CA ASP A 131 0.79 -22.55 5.68
C ASP A 131 -0.43 -21.80 5.13
N ILE A 132 -0.27 -21.16 3.97
CA ILE A 132 -1.30 -20.38 3.31
C ILE A 132 -1.65 -20.97 1.94
N PRO A 133 -2.92 -20.86 1.49
CA PRO A 133 -3.33 -21.38 0.21
C PRO A 133 -2.69 -20.63 -0.96
N LEU A 134 -2.31 -21.39 -1.97
CA LEU A 134 -1.80 -20.93 -3.25
C LEU A 134 -2.85 -21.18 -4.35
N TYR A 135 -3.12 -20.16 -5.16
CA TYR A 135 -4.08 -20.22 -6.26
C TYR A 135 -3.40 -19.90 -7.59
N GLN A 136 -3.80 -20.63 -8.64
CA GLN A 136 -3.47 -20.29 -10.03
C GLN A 136 -4.65 -19.53 -10.62
N MET A 137 -4.39 -18.35 -11.19
CA MET A 137 -5.40 -17.62 -11.97
C MET A 137 -5.51 -18.22 -13.37
N GLY A 138 -6.74 -18.31 -13.85
CA GLY A 138 -7.08 -18.76 -15.20
C GLY A 138 -8.25 -17.97 -15.76
N MET A 139 -8.59 -18.20 -17.03
CA MET A 139 -9.83 -17.70 -17.64
C MET A 139 -10.95 -18.69 -17.34
N ASP A 140 -12.14 -18.18 -17.07
CA ASP A 140 -13.33 -19.02 -17.03
C ASP A 140 -13.81 -19.30 -18.47
N GLU A 141 -13.53 -20.51 -18.96
CA GLU A 141 -13.89 -20.92 -20.33
C GLU A 141 -15.41 -21.11 -20.50
N CYS A 142 -16.15 -21.22 -19.40
CA CYS A 142 -17.61 -21.38 -19.42
C CYS A 142 -18.37 -20.04 -19.33
N SER A 143 -17.68 -18.96 -18.99
CA SER A 143 -18.29 -17.62 -18.90
C SER A 143 -18.35 -16.93 -20.24
N GLU A 144 -19.47 -16.32 -20.56
CA GLU A 144 -19.61 -15.42 -21.72
C GLU A 144 -18.84 -14.09 -21.52
N LYS A 145 -18.36 -13.84 -20.31
CA LYS A 145 -17.56 -12.65 -19.95
C LYS A 145 -16.10 -13.04 -19.78
N TYR A 146 -15.21 -12.06 -19.93
CA TYR A 146 -13.79 -12.23 -19.61
C TYR A 146 -13.59 -12.26 -18.09
N GLU A 147 -13.99 -13.35 -17.45
CA GLU A 147 -13.86 -13.52 -16.00
C GLU A 147 -12.63 -14.36 -15.67
N LEU A 148 -11.92 -13.92 -14.63
CA LEU A 148 -10.78 -14.64 -14.08
C LEU A 148 -11.25 -15.52 -12.93
N VAL A 149 -10.83 -16.78 -12.93
CA VAL A 149 -11.06 -17.73 -11.84
C VAL A 149 -9.77 -18.08 -11.14
N ALA A 150 -9.85 -18.30 -9.83
CA ALA A 150 -8.75 -18.76 -9.00
C ALA A 150 -8.93 -20.25 -8.65
N THR A 151 -8.06 -21.08 -9.16
CA THR A 151 -8.06 -22.53 -8.85
C THR A 151 -6.98 -22.79 -7.79
N ARG A 152 -7.35 -23.40 -6.67
CA ARG A 152 -6.42 -23.78 -5.62
C ARG A 152 -5.44 -24.81 -6.14
N ILE A 153 -4.15 -24.54 -5.99
CA ILE A 153 -3.11 -25.53 -6.25
C ILE A 153 -3.11 -26.46 -5.05
N ALA A 154 -3.61 -27.69 -5.25
CA ALA A 154 -3.55 -28.71 -4.22
C ALA A 154 -2.06 -29.04 -3.95
N GLU A 155 -1.74 -29.42 -2.71
CA GLU A 155 -0.45 -30.01 -2.40
C GLU A 155 -0.24 -31.19 -3.33
N LEU A 156 0.73 -31.07 -4.21
CA LEU A 156 1.29 -32.25 -4.87
C LEU A 156 1.99 -33.03 -3.74
N THR A 157 1.25 -33.93 -3.11
CA THR A 157 1.84 -34.95 -2.24
C THR A 157 2.94 -35.62 -3.05
N ALA A 158 4.16 -35.44 -2.59
CA ALA A 158 5.38 -36.07 -3.13
C ALA A 158 5.28 -37.60 -3.02
#